data_d12f9a8c0b255b4babd80126af248b9f
#
_entry.id   d12f9a8c0b255b4babd80126af248b9f
#
_cell.length_a   1.000
_cell.length_b   1.000
_cell.length_c   1.000
_cell.angle_alpha   90.00
_cell.angle_beta   90.00
_cell.angle_gamma   90.00
#
_symmetry.space_group_name_H-M   'P 1'
#
loop_
_entity.id
_entity.type
_entity.pdbx_description
1 polymer ?
#
loop_
_entity_poly.entity_id
_entity_poly.type
_entity_poly.pdbx_seq_one_letter_code
_entity_poly.pdbx_strand_id
1 'polypeptide(L)'
;MQETDNLLKTLNVKSLLEALLVYTPKGYKDLNLLKHFELGLSGVLEVDILDKRNYAKVLKIFAYSKRFYKNLELVFFNYSAFHYNQFKTGESLFIYGKLEQSSFNQAYIINTPKILTEFGKISLIFKKIKNHKKIQENLQKLISLENLKKEGIKENIAHLLLEIFFPTPHFVKDFETHKNFSSQHLNALKYIEMLFYMKNLERKKLQFSAKIACPNNSERLKAFITSLPFKLTNDQQNAIKAIQSDLTSPIACKRLIIGDVGCGKTMVILASMVLAYPNKTLLMAPTSILAKQLYNEALKFLPPYFEVELLLGGSHKKRSNHLFETITHVVIGTQALLFDKRDLNKFALVITDEQHRFGTKQRYQLEKMASSKGHKPHSLQFSATPIPRTLALAKSAFVKTTMIREIPYPKEIETLVLHKRDFKIVMEKISEEIAKNHQVIVVYPLVNESEKIPYLSLSEGASFWQKRFKKVYTTSGQDKNKEEVIEEFRESGSILLATTLIEVGISLPRLSVMVILAPERLGLATLHQLRGRVSRNGLKGYCFLCTIQEENERLEKFADELDGFKIAELDLEYRKSGDLLQGGEQSGNSFEYIDLAKDENIIAEVKQDFLRSVSHGTFEN
;
A
#
# COMPACT_ATOMS: atom_id res chain seq x y z
N MET A 1 9.41 32.88 11.32
CA MET A 1 8.90 32.35 10.04
C MET A 1 9.97 32.40 8.94
N GLN A 2 10.51 33.56 8.57
CA GLN A 2 11.53 33.70 7.49
C GLN A 2 12.81 32.84 7.71
N GLU A 3 13.30 32.74 8.95
CA GLU A 3 14.51 31.96 9.29
C GLU A 3 14.28 30.45 9.14
N THR A 4 13.12 29.95 9.60
CA THR A 4 12.71 28.55 9.46
C THR A 4 12.58 28.15 7.98
N ASP A 5 11.97 29.02 7.17
CA ASP A 5 11.81 28.77 5.73
C ASP A 5 13.15 28.71 4.99
N ASN A 6 14.11 29.54 5.39
CA ASN A 6 15.46 29.53 4.83
C ASN A 6 16.23 28.26 5.23
N LEU A 7 16.07 27.77 6.45
CA LEU A 7 16.68 26.51 6.90
C LEU A 7 16.08 25.32 6.12
N LEU A 8 14.76 25.26 5.96
CA LEU A 8 14.09 24.21 5.18
C LEU A 8 14.56 24.20 3.71
N LYS A 9 14.67 25.37 3.08
CA LYS A 9 15.23 25.50 1.71
C LYS A 9 16.68 25.01 1.63
N THR A 10 17.51 25.35 2.62
CA THR A 10 18.92 24.93 2.68
C THR A 10 19.03 23.41 2.84
N LEU A 11 18.10 22.79 3.56
CA LEU A 11 17.98 21.33 3.71
C LEU A 11 17.27 20.65 2.54
N ASN A 12 16.75 21.42 1.57
CA ASN A 12 15.97 20.91 0.43
C ASN A 12 14.76 20.06 0.85
N VAL A 13 14.04 20.50 1.86
CA VAL A 13 12.81 19.88 2.38
C VAL A 13 11.69 20.91 2.54
N LYS A 14 10.45 20.45 2.58
CA LYS A 14 9.26 21.31 2.61
C LYS A 14 8.68 21.54 4.00
N SER A 15 9.08 20.73 4.99
CA SER A 15 8.56 20.81 6.36
C SER A 15 9.55 20.24 7.37
N LEU A 16 9.34 20.59 8.65
CA LEU A 16 10.11 20.01 9.75
C LEU A 16 9.96 18.50 9.83
N LEU A 17 8.75 17.97 9.65
CA LEU A 17 8.51 16.51 9.65
C LEU A 17 9.28 15.80 8.53
N GLU A 18 9.33 16.39 7.34
CA GLU A 18 10.13 15.86 6.23
C GLU A 18 11.63 15.89 6.56
N ALA A 19 12.12 16.96 7.19
CA ALA A 19 13.52 17.06 7.62
C ALA A 19 13.89 15.97 8.64
N LEU A 20 13.04 15.71 9.62
CA LEU A 20 13.24 14.67 10.63
C LEU A 20 13.34 13.27 9.99
N LEU A 21 12.52 12.98 8.99
CA LEU A 21 12.48 11.68 8.32
C LEU A 21 13.67 11.50 7.35
N VAL A 22 13.91 12.50 6.49
CA VAL A 22 14.99 12.44 5.49
C VAL A 22 16.36 12.40 6.14
N TYR A 23 16.52 13.13 7.23
CA TYR A 23 17.80 13.27 7.94
C TYR A 23 17.83 12.52 9.28
N THR A 24 17.06 11.45 9.42
CA THR A 24 17.23 10.55 10.58
C THR A 24 18.66 9.98 10.57
N PRO A 25 19.43 10.14 11.66
CA PRO A 25 20.78 9.62 11.74
C PRO A 25 20.83 8.10 11.54
N LYS A 26 21.81 7.62 10.79
CA LYS A 26 22.10 6.19 10.62
C LYS A 26 23.28 5.72 11.48
N GLY A 27 23.83 6.62 12.25
CA GLY A 27 24.91 6.37 13.20
C GLY A 27 25.36 7.64 13.88
N TYR A 28 26.21 7.46 14.87
CA TYR A 28 26.73 8.52 15.71
C TYR A 28 28.24 8.38 15.86
N LYS A 29 28.94 9.51 16.06
CA LYS A 29 30.33 9.51 16.50
C LYS A 29 30.45 10.39 17.72
N ASP A 30 30.85 9.81 18.83
CA ASP A 30 31.16 10.56 20.03
C ASP A 30 32.53 11.18 19.90
N LEU A 31 32.57 12.50 19.66
CA LEU A 31 33.81 13.31 19.58
C LEU A 31 34.10 14.01 20.91
N ASN A 32 33.55 13.54 22.02
CA ASN A 32 33.94 13.99 23.34
C ASN A 32 35.27 13.36 23.76
N LEU A 33 36.01 14.07 24.64
CA LEU A 33 37.21 13.52 25.24
C LEU A 33 36.87 12.28 26.08
N LEU A 34 37.59 11.18 25.87
CA LEU A 34 37.41 9.97 26.65
C LEU A 34 37.56 10.27 28.15
N LYS A 35 36.60 9.80 28.94
CA LYS A 35 36.62 9.95 30.41
C LYS A 35 37.40 8.81 31.08
N HIS A 36 37.38 7.63 30.48
CA HIS A 36 38.03 6.42 30.96
C HIS A 36 38.89 5.81 29.85
N PHE A 37 39.99 5.17 30.25
CA PHE A 37 40.91 4.51 29.33
C PHE A 37 40.63 3.01 29.35
N GLU A 38 39.65 2.60 28.56
CA GLU A 38 39.18 1.19 28.50
C GLU A 38 39.23 0.68 27.06
N LEU A 39 39.61 -0.59 26.91
CA LEU A 39 39.67 -1.25 25.62
C LEU A 39 38.27 -1.35 24.99
N GLY A 40 38.21 -1.11 23.69
CA GLY A 40 36.97 -1.15 22.92
C GLY A 40 36.22 0.18 22.88
N LEU A 41 36.56 1.19 23.69
CA LEU A 41 35.93 2.51 23.63
C LEU A 41 36.44 3.31 22.43
N SER A 42 35.53 3.99 21.77
CA SER A 42 35.81 4.98 20.71
C SER A 42 35.61 6.38 21.24
N GLY A 43 36.53 7.28 20.94
CA GLY A 43 36.42 8.67 21.39
C GLY A 43 37.67 9.48 21.07
N VAL A 44 37.73 10.67 21.63
CA VAL A 44 38.84 11.60 21.41
C VAL A 44 39.87 11.48 22.53
N LEU A 45 41.14 11.38 22.14
CA LEU A 45 42.28 11.39 23.03
C LEU A 45 43.21 12.56 22.67
N GLU A 46 43.67 13.29 23.70
CA GLU A 46 44.81 14.19 23.57
C GLU A 46 46.07 13.39 23.73
N VAL A 47 46.96 13.50 22.76
CA VAL A 47 48.21 12.75 22.72
C VAL A 47 49.36 13.63 22.26
N ASP A 48 50.53 13.47 22.93
CA ASP A 48 51.81 14.03 22.46
C ASP A 48 52.52 13.03 21.56
N ILE A 49 52.98 13.46 20.43
CA ILE A 49 53.69 12.62 19.47
C ILE A 49 55.15 12.51 19.91
N LEU A 50 55.59 11.31 20.25
CA LEU A 50 56.95 11.04 20.74
C LEU A 50 57.93 10.69 19.63
N ASP A 51 57.54 9.74 18.76
CA ASP A 51 58.37 9.22 17.67
C ASP A 51 57.52 8.63 16.56
N LYS A 52 58.10 8.45 15.36
CA LYS A 52 57.41 7.79 14.25
C LYS A 52 58.37 6.88 13.50
N ARG A 53 57.92 5.66 13.16
CA ARG A 53 58.73 4.64 12.48
C ARG A 53 57.97 4.02 11.33
N ASN A 54 58.67 3.80 10.25
CA ASN A 54 58.16 3.15 9.05
C ASN A 54 58.55 1.69 9.01
N TYR A 55 57.62 0.81 8.79
CA TYR A 55 57.84 -0.62 8.59
C TYR A 55 57.15 -1.04 7.30
N ALA A 56 57.90 -1.04 6.19
CA ALA A 56 57.35 -1.40 4.87
C ALA A 56 55.99 -0.71 4.54
N LYS A 57 54.85 -1.39 4.78
CA LYS A 57 53.50 -0.87 4.51
C LYS A 57 52.80 -0.33 5.75
N VAL A 58 53.48 -0.29 6.90
CA VAL A 58 52.88 0.13 8.17
C VAL A 58 53.65 1.33 8.73
N LEU A 59 52.93 2.40 9.02
CA LEU A 59 53.44 3.53 9.79
C LEU A 59 52.96 3.37 11.24
N LYS A 60 53.93 3.35 12.17
CA LYS A 60 53.69 3.41 13.60
C LYS A 60 54.12 4.75 14.14
N ILE A 61 53.21 5.39 14.90
CA ILE A 61 53.46 6.65 15.58
C ILE A 61 53.34 6.36 17.06
N PHE A 62 54.42 6.64 17.79
CA PHE A 62 54.46 6.48 19.24
C PHE A 62 53.94 7.76 19.88
N ALA A 63 52.94 7.64 20.71
CA ALA A 63 52.24 8.76 21.35
C ALA A 63 52.06 8.51 22.84
N TYR A 64 51.92 9.60 23.61
CA TYR A 64 51.69 9.56 25.04
C TYR A 64 50.46 10.40 25.40
N SER A 65 49.56 9.81 26.16
CA SER A 65 48.42 10.54 26.68
C SER A 65 48.72 11.02 28.10
N LYS A 66 48.88 12.35 28.27
CA LYS A 66 49.07 12.97 29.59
C LYS A 66 47.92 12.71 30.54
N ARG A 67 46.71 12.77 30.02
CA ARG A 67 45.47 12.59 30.82
C ARG A 67 45.37 11.22 31.50
N PHE A 68 45.86 10.18 30.84
CA PHE A 68 45.77 8.80 31.32
C PHE A 68 47.11 8.19 31.72
N TYR A 69 48.19 8.93 31.55
CA TYR A 69 49.58 8.47 31.84
C TYR A 69 49.89 7.15 31.12
N LYS A 70 49.48 7.05 29.83
CA LYS A 70 49.65 5.83 29.01
C LYS A 70 50.35 6.11 27.69
N ASN A 71 51.22 5.18 27.31
CA ASN A 71 51.80 5.13 25.96
C ASN A 71 50.85 4.43 25.01
N LEU A 72 50.82 4.89 23.75
CA LEU A 72 49.93 4.42 22.67
C LEU A 72 50.74 4.26 21.38
N GLU A 73 50.39 3.28 20.56
CA GLU A 73 50.84 3.19 19.17
C GLU A 73 49.68 3.57 18.24
N LEU A 74 49.87 4.56 17.38
CA LEU A 74 48.93 4.93 16.32
C LEU A 74 49.38 4.20 15.06
N VAL A 75 48.54 3.35 14.51
CA VAL A 75 48.94 2.43 13.44
C VAL A 75 48.18 2.76 12.16
N PHE A 76 48.91 2.94 11.07
CA PHE A 76 48.36 3.11 9.72
C PHE A 76 48.86 2.00 8.81
N PHE A 77 47.94 1.23 8.25
CA PHE A 77 48.22 0.25 7.21
C PHE A 77 48.10 0.93 5.84
N ASN A 78 49.03 0.60 4.90
CA ASN A 78 49.06 1.19 3.57
C ASN A 78 49.08 2.75 3.60
N TYR A 79 49.93 3.33 4.44
CA TYR A 79 50.02 4.76 4.64
C TYR A 79 50.59 5.49 3.40
N SER A 80 50.30 6.80 3.29
CA SER A 80 50.85 7.71 2.29
C SER A 80 51.72 8.76 2.94
N ALA A 81 52.47 9.51 2.13
CA ALA A 81 53.26 10.64 2.60
C ALA A 81 52.43 11.67 3.39
N PHE A 82 51.15 11.80 3.05
CA PHE A 82 50.22 12.66 3.79
C PHE A 82 50.07 12.21 5.25
N HIS A 83 49.85 10.92 5.51
CA HIS A 83 49.71 10.38 6.88
C HIS A 83 51.01 10.59 7.67
N TYR A 84 52.19 10.41 7.02
CA TYR A 84 53.48 10.61 7.67
C TYR A 84 53.73 12.07 8.08
N ASN A 85 53.34 13.03 7.22
CA ASN A 85 53.57 14.45 7.43
C ASN A 85 52.60 15.12 8.40
N GLN A 86 51.41 14.51 8.62
CA GLN A 86 50.41 15.03 9.55
C GLN A 86 50.84 14.97 11.02
N PHE A 87 51.74 14.06 11.38
CA PHE A 87 52.16 13.86 12.77
C PHE A 87 53.61 14.35 12.91
N LYS A 88 53.83 15.43 13.63
CA LYS A 88 55.18 15.94 13.91
C LYS A 88 55.56 15.60 15.34
N THR A 89 56.79 15.12 15.52
CA THR A 89 57.34 14.81 16.84
C THR A 89 57.38 16.07 17.71
N GLY A 90 56.92 15.95 18.95
CA GLY A 90 56.80 17.04 19.90
C GLY A 90 55.49 17.84 19.84
N GLU A 91 54.62 17.58 18.87
CA GLU A 91 53.27 18.19 18.81
C GLU A 91 52.24 17.44 19.66
N SER A 92 51.36 18.22 20.31
CA SER A 92 50.15 17.67 20.97
C SER A 92 48.98 17.74 20.01
N LEU A 93 48.27 16.62 19.82
CA LEU A 93 47.15 16.48 18.88
C LEU A 93 45.94 15.85 19.55
N PHE A 94 44.76 16.22 19.06
CA PHE A 94 43.53 15.52 19.40
C PHE A 94 43.20 14.50 18.29
N ILE A 95 43.11 13.23 18.67
CA ILE A 95 42.88 12.13 17.77
C ILE A 95 41.60 11.39 18.14
N TYR A 96 40.85 11.02 17.13
CA TYR A 96 39.68 10.13 17.27
C TYR A 96 40.03 8.72 16.82
N GLY A 97 39.66 7.74 17.64
CA GLY A 97 39.81 6.33 17.27
C GLY A 97 39.28 5.40 18.34
N LYS A 98 39.32 4.11 18.03
CA LYS A 98 38.96 3.04 18.96
C LYS A 98 40.21 2.54 19.65
N LEU A 99 40.16 2.48 20.98
CA LEU A 99 41.27 1.96 21.78
C LEU A 99 41.25 0.42 21.74
N GLU A 100 42.32 -0.15 21.23
CA GLU A 100 42.46 -1.60 21.10
C GLU A 100 43.78 -2.04 21.75
N GLN A 101 43.99 -3.33 21.91
CA GLN A 101 45.24 -3.92 22.37
C GLN A 101 45.88 -4.72 21.25
N SER A 102 47.16 -4.50 21.02
CA SER A 102 47.92 -5.24 20.05
C SER A 102 48.09 -6.72 20.49
N SER A 103 47.78 -7.63 19.59
CA SER A 103 47.95 -9.07 19.81
C SER A 103 49.43 -9.50 19.90
N PHE A 104 50.38 -8.65 19.44
CA PHE A 104 51.80 -8.99 19.36
C PHE A 104 52.60 -8.55 20.57
N ASN A 105 52.35 -7.36 21.10
CA ASN A 105 53.18 -6.75 22.13
C ASN A 105 52.40 -6.20 23.31
N GLN A 106 51.08 -6.48 23.38
CA GLN A 106 50.16 -5.99 24.39
C GLN A 106 50.10 -4.45 24.52
N ALA A 107 50.68 -3.71 23.57
CA ALA A 107 50.63 -2.25 23.54
C ALA A 107 49.19 -1.78 23.26
N TYR A 108 48.80 -0.63 23.80
CA TYR A 108 47.59 0.05 23.42
C TYR A 108 47.74 0.63 22.04
N ILE A 109 46.82 0.31 21.14
CA ILE A 109 46.86 0.77 19.76
C ILE A 109 45.58 1.50 19.37
N ILE A 110 45.69 2.42 18.43
CA ILE A 110 44.58 3.01 17.70
C ILE A 110 44.86 2.83 16.21
N ASN A 111 44.04 2.06 15.53
CA ASN A 111 44.14 1.83 14.11
C ASN A 111 43.52 2.99 13.32
N THR A 112 44.28 3.49 12.33
CA THR A 112 43.86 4.59 11.45
C THR A 112 43.19 5.77 12.18
N PRO A 113 43.85 6.37 13.18
CA PRO A 113 43.28 7.49 13.93
C PRO A 113 43.05 8.70 13.02
N LYS A 114 42.08 9.53 13.37
CA LYS A 114 41.80 10.78 12.68
C LYS A 114 42.17 11.95 13.56
N ILE A 115 42.98 12.87 13.06
CA ILE A 115 43.29 14.13 13.72
C ILE A 115 42.05 15.00 13.66
N LEU A 116 41.67 15.59 14.79
CA LEU A 116 40.51 16.48 14.92
C LEU A 116 40.98 17.90 15.28
N THR A 117 40.37 18.86 14.60
CA THR A 117 40.47 20.29 14.94
C THR A 117 39.30 20.76 15.82
N GLU A 118 38.20 20.00 15.82
CA GLU A 118 37.02 20.27 16.63
C GLU A 118 36.59 18.99 17.35
N PHE A 119 36.30 19.09 18.64
CA PHE A 119 35.86 18.01 19.52
C PHE A 119 34.88 18.54 20.57
N GLY A 120 34.43 17.70 21.48
CA GLY A 120 33.48 18.10 22.52
C GLY A 120 32.02 18.07 22.07
N LYS A 121 31.70 17.31 21.02
CA LYS A 121 30.32 17.13 20.50
C LYS A 121 30.11 15.74 19.96
N ILE A 122 28.84 15.34 19.80
CA ILE A 122 28.49 14.13 19.09
C ILE A 122 28.12 14.49 17.65
N SER A 123 28.74 13.82 16.69
CA SER A 123 28.49 14.00 15.26
C SER A 123 27.47 12.99 14.77
N LEU A 124 26.44 13.46 14.07
CA LEU A 124 25.42 12.66 13.42
C LEU A 124 25.92 12.17 12.06
N ILE A 125 25.68 10.90 11.76
CA ILE A 125 26.04 10.28 10.46
C ILE A 125 24.77 10.05 9.67
N PHE A 126 24.68 10.65 8.47
CA PHE A 126 23.54 10.52 7.57
C PHE A 126 23.88 9.62 6.37
N LYS A 127 22.90 8.96 5.80
CA LYS A 127 23.08 8.09 4.63
C LYS A 127 23.32 8.92 3.36
N LYS A 128 24.35 8.57 2.58
CA LYS A 128 24.64 9.15 1.24
C LYS A 128 24.85 10.68 1.19
N ILE A 129 25.31 11.31 2.25
CA ILE A 129 25.49 12.76 2.33
C ILE A 129 26.98 13.09 2.50
N LYS A 130 27.47 14.12 1.82
CA LYS A 130 28.89 14.53 1.90
C LYS A 130 29.19 15.55 3.00
N ASN A 131 28.20 16.37 3.42
CA ASN A 131 28.42 17.47 4.35
C ASN A 131 27.60 17.32 5.64
N HIS A 132 27.94 16.31 6.44
CA HIS A 132 27.22 15.97 7.68
C HIS A 132 27.19 17.13 8.67
N LYS A 133 28.31 17.90 8.83
CA LYS A 133 28.42 18.99 9.80
C LYS A 133 27.39 20.10 9.55
N LYS A 134 27.37 20.63 8.31
CA LYS A 134 26.44 21.72 7.95
C LYS A 134 24.97 21.30 8.07
N ILE A 135 24.65 20.05 7.74
CA ILE A 135 23.29 19.51 7.86
C ILE A 135 22.92 19.39 9.34
N GLN A 136 23.80 18.84 10.17
CA GLN A 136 23.58 18.75 11.61
C GLN A 136 23.32 20.13 12.23
N GLU A 137 24.14 21.12 11.90
CA GLU A 137 23.99 22.50 12.41
C GLU A 137 22.64 23.10 12.01
N ASN A 138 22.21 22.93 10.77
CA ASN A 138 20.91 23.43 10.32
C ASN A 138 19.74 22.68 10.97
N LEU A 139 19.84 21.36 11.12
CA LEU A 139 18.82 20.57 11.82
C LEU A 139 18.70 20.97 13.28
N GLN A 140 19.84 21.15 13.98
CA GLN A 140 19.84 21.54 15.39
C GLN A 140 19.28 22.94 15.64
N LYS A 141 19.36 23.84 14.66
CA LYS A 141 18.65 25.14 14.71
C LYS A 141 17.15 25.01 14.46
N LEU A 142 16.76 24.07 13.60
CA LEU A 142 15.36 23.85 13.21
C LEU A 142 14.58 23.06 14.27
N ILE A 143 15.23 22.07 14.91
CA ILE A 143 14.60 21.15 15.84
C ILE A 143 14.65 21.73 17.26
N SER A 144 13.49 22.08 17.78
CA SER A 144 13.29 22.50 19.18
C SER A 144 11.98 21.93 19.70
N LEU A 145 11.85 21.81 21.02
CA LEU A 145 10.61 21.36 21.65
C LEU A 145 9.40 22.20 21.20
N GLU A 146 9.59 23.50 21.08
CA GLU A 146 8.56 24.43 20.64
C GLU A 146 8.13 24.17 19.19
N ASN A 147 9.10 24.01 18.29
CA ASN A 147 8.83 23.74 16.88
C ASN A 147 8.16 22.38 16.67
N LEU A 148 8.56 21.35 17.43
CA LEU A 148 7.93 20.04 17.42
C LEU A 148 6.47 20.10 17.91
N LYS A 149 6.20 20.86 18.99
CA LYS A 149 4.84 21.07 19.48
C LYS A 149 3.97 21.85 18.49
N LYS A 150 4.52 22.85 17.80
CA LYS A 150 3.82 23.57 16.70
C LYS A 150 3.41 22.64 15.55
N GLU A 151 4.20 21.60 15.29
CA GLU A 151 3.82 20.55 14.33
C GLU A 151 2.75 19.57 14.87
N GLY A 152 2.23 19.77 16.07
CA GLY A 152 1.21 18.89 16.67
C GLY A 152 1.78 17.60 17.26
N ILE A 153 3.09 17.54 17.51
CA ILE A 153 3.75 16.39 18.12
C ILE A 153 3.59 16.48 19.64
N LYS A 154 3.15 15.37 20.26
CA LYS A 154 3.04 15.26 21.72
C LYS A 154 4.40 15.44 22.40
N GLU A 155 4.39 15.96 23.62
CA GLU A 155 5.61 16.28 24.37
C GLU A 155 6.51 15.08 24.61
N ASN A 156 5.94 13.95 24.99
CA ASN A 156 6.69 12.70 25.19
C ASN A 156 7.39 12.21 23.90
N ILE A 157 6.72 12.30 22.76
CA ILE A 157 7.30 11.97 21.45
C ILE A 157 8.37 12.99 21.07
N ALA A 158 8.12 14.28 21.31
CA ALA A 158 9.08 15.34 21.03
C ALA A 158 10.39 15.15 21.80
N HIS A 159 10.36 14.73 23.07
CA HIS A 159 11.56 14.43 23.84
C HIS A 159 12.36 13.26 23.25
N LEU A 160 11.70 12.18 22.84
CA LEU A 160 12.37 11.06 22.17
C LEU A 160 13.03 11.47 20.86
N LEU A 161 12.38 12.35 20.07
CA LEU A 161 12.97 12.91 18.86
C LEU A 161 14.18 13.79 19.16
N LEU A 162 14.10 14.62 20.22
CA LEU A 162 15.25 15.43 20.65
C LEU A 162 16.46 14.54 21.01
N GLU A 163 16.26 13.41 21.68
CA GLU A 163 17.35 12.47 22.00
C GLU A 163 18.02 11.91 20.73
N ILE A 164 17.28 11.68 19.65
CA ILE A 164 17.82 11.22 18.37
C ILE A 164 18.73 12.27 17.72
N PHE A 165 18.35 13.55 17.74
CA PHE A 165 19.08 14.63 17.07
C PHE A 165 20.05 15.40 17.97
N PHE A 166 19.90 15.29 19.29
CA PHE A 166 20.80 15.81 20.32
C PHE A 166 21.21 14.70 21.29
N PRO A 167 21.90 13.66 20.77
CA PRO A 167 22.18 12.47 21.56
C PRO A 167 23.15 12.74 22.71
N THR A 168 22.95 12.01 23.80
CA THR A 168 23.92 11.91 24.90
C THR A 168 24.93 10.79 24.63
N PRO A 169 26.10 10.77 25.31
CA PRO A 169 27.03 9.65 25.20
C PRO A 169 26.41 8.29 25.58
N HIS A 170 25.47 8.28 26.53
CA HIS A 170 24.73 7.09 26.92
C HIS A 170 23.85 6.57 25.77
N PHE A 171 23.10 7.47 25.13
CA PHE A 171 22.28 7.14 23.96
C PHE A 171 23.14 6.55 22.82
N VAL A 172 24.32 7.14 22.55
CA VAL A 172 25.22 6.64 21.51
C VAL A 172 25.69 5.23 21.82
N LYS A 173 26.08 4.95 23.08
CA LYS A 173 26.51 3.63 23.51
C LYS A 173 25.40 2.59 23.35
N ASP A 174 24.17 2.92 23.72
CA ASP A 174 23.02 2.03 23.55
C ASP A 174 22.74 1.75 22.06
N PHE A 175 22.78 2.79 21.23
CA PHE A 175 22.60 2.66 19.79
C PHE A 175 23.70 1.78 19.14
N GLU A 176 24.95 1.96 19.51
CA GLU A 176 26.08 1.15 18.99
C GLU A 176 25.99 -0.31 19.43
N THR A 177 25.52 -0.57 20.67
CA THR A 177 25.34 -1.90 21.22
C THR A 177 24.28 -2.69 20.47
N HIS A 178 23.13 -2.07 20.21
CA HIS A 178 21.99 -2.71 19.54
C HIS A 178 21.98 -2.52 18.03
N LYS A 179 22.88 -1.69 17.48
CA LYS A 179 22.93 -1.27 16.05
C LYS A 179 21.59 -0.75 15.52
N ASN A 180 20.74 -0.25 16.39
CA ASN A 180 19.42 0.26 16.08
C ASN A 180 18.92 1.18 17.21
N PHE A 181 17.86 1.94 16.91
CA PHE A 181 17.11 2.69 17.91
C PHE A 181 16.38 1.76 18.87
N SER A 182 16.19 2.20 20.12
CA SER A 182 15.31 1.50 21.05
C SER A 182 13.87 1.47 20.53
N SER A 183 13.04 0.57 21.05
CA SER A 183 11.64 0.46 20.67
C SER A 183 10.85 1.77 20.84
N GLN A 184 11.17 2.57 21.87
CA GLN A 184 10.51 3.87 22.11
C GLN A 184 10.90 4.89 21.04
N HIS A 185 12.17 5.00 20.68
CA HIS A 185 12.64 5.91 19.62
C HIS A 185 12.12 5.49 18.25
N LEU A 186 12.06 4.17 17.96
CA LEU A 186 11.43 3.65 16.76
C LEU A 186 9.95 4.01 16.69
N ASN A 187 9.20 3.91 17.78
CA ASN A 187 7.80 4.31 17.84
C ASN A 187 7.62 5.80 17.61
N ALA A 188 8.55 6.64 18.11
CA ALA A 188 8.53 8.08 17.82
C ALA A 188 8.77 8.36 16.32
N LEU A 189 9.68 7.65 15.66
CA LEU A 189 9.90 7.76 14.21
C LEU A 189 8.68 7.28 13.41
N LYS A 190 8.05 6.17 13.80
CA LYS A 190 6.79 5.70 13.22
C LYS A 190 5.67 6.74 13.37
N TYR A 191 5.56 7.35 14.55
CA TYR A 191 4.58 8.38 14.81
C TYR A 191 4.72 9.58 13.86
N ILE A 192 5.94 10.14 13.72
CA ILE A 192 6.15 11.28 12.83
C ILE A 192 5.98 10.91 11.35
N GLU A 193 6.34 9.70 10.94
CA GLU A 193 6.15 9.24 9.57
C GLU A 193 4.66 9.18 9.22
N MET A 194 3.83 8.65 10.11
CA MET A 194 2.38 8.64 9.91
C MET A 194 1.79 10.04 9.98
N LEU A 195 2.22 10.89 10.90
CA LEU A 195 1.77 12.27 10.99
C LEU A 195 2.11 13.07 9.72
N PHE A 196 3.32 12.92 9.19
CA PHE A 196 3.74 13.52 7.93
C PHE A 196 2.87 13.05 6.76
N TYR A 197 2.61 11.74 6.68
CA TYR A 197 1.73 11.16 5.68
C TYR A 197 0.32 11.76 5.76
N MET A 198 -0.26 11.86 6.96
CA MET A 198 -1.58 12.44 7.18
C MET A 198 -1.62 13.93 6.81
N LYS A 199 -0.64 14.73 7.24
CA LYS A 199 -0.58 16.17 6.87
C LYS A 199 -0.46 16.38 5.36
N ASN A 200 0.33 15.57 4.66
CA ASN A 200 0.44 15.65 3.21
C ASN A 200 -0.86 15.29 2.48
N LEU A 201 -1.63 14.36 3.03
CA LEU A 201 -2.95 14.04 2.48
C LEU A 201 -3.94 15.18 2.74
N GLU A 202 -3.92 15.79 3.94
CA GLU A 202 -4.81 16.94 4.27
C GLU A 202 -4.54 18.14 3.38
N ARG A 203 -3.29 18.49 3.13
CA ARG A 203 -2.92 19.56 2.17
C ARG A 203 -3.48 19.31 0.76
N LYS A 204 -3.72 18.05 0.40
CA LYS A 204 -4.34 17.67 -0.87
C LYS A 204 -5.86 17.64 -0.82
N LYS A 205 -6.45 17.77 0.36
CA LYS A 205 -7.90 17.75 0.57
C LYS A 205 -8.50 19.10 0.27
N LEU A 206 -8.91 19.28 -0.96
CA LEU A 206 -9.70 20.45 -1.36
C LEU A 206 -11.18 20.14 -1.10
N GLN A 207 -11.83 20.98 -0.31
CA GLN A 207 -13.29 20.96 -0.17
C GLN A 207 -13.91 21.70 -1.36
N PHE A 208 -14.84 21.03 -2.02
CA PHE A 208 -15.60 21.62 -3.11
C PHE A 208 -17.08 21.58 -2.76
N SER A 209 -17.82 22.61 -3.16
CA SER A 209 -19.27 22.57 -3.12
C SER A 209 -19.79 21.43 -4.00
N ALA A 210 -20.83 20.77 -3.56
CA ALA A 210 -21.53 19.82 -4.40
C ALA A 210 -22.13 20.54 -5.60
N LYS A 211 -21.98 19.95 -6.77
CA LYS A 211 -22.45 20.57 -8.01
C LYS A 211 -23.96 20.67 -8.07
N ILE A 212 -24.60 19.59 -7.64
CA ILE A 212 -26.05 19.47 -7.61
C ILE A 212 -26.37 18.84 -6.25
N ALA A 213 -27.14 19.53 -5.43
CA ALA A 213 -27.66 18.98 -4.18
C ALA A 213 -28.66 17.86 -4.50
N CYS A 214 -28.41 16.67 -3.94
CA CYS A 214 -29.38 15.57 -4.06
C CYS A 214 -30.50 15.75 -3.04
N PRO A 215 -31.78 15.57 -3.43
CA PRO A 215 -32.87 15.64 -2.49
C PRO A 215 -32.83 14.50 -1.49
N ASN A 216 -33.53 14.65 -0.37
CA ASN A 216 -33.71 13.54 0.57
C ASN A 216 -34.73 12.54 0.02
N ASN A 217 -34.27 11.47 -0.59
CA ASN A 217 -35.10 10.42 -1.20
C ASN A 217 -35.41 9.24 -0.26
N SER A 218 -35.58 9.48 1.02
CA SER A 218 -35.82 8.43 2.03
C SER A 218 -37.02 7.53 1.69
N GLU A 219 -38.12 8.09 1.20
CA GLU A 219 -39.33 7.31 0.85
C GLU A 219 -39.09 6.44 -0.39
N ARG A 220 -38.45 7.01 -1.43
CA ARG A 220 -38.07 6.24 -2.63
C ARG A 220 -37.09 5.11 -2.31
N LEU A 221 -36.11 5.39 -1.46
CA LEU A 221 -35.20 4.38 -0.98
C LEU A 221 -35.92 3.27 -0.22
N LYS A 222 -36.85 3.61 0.67
CA LYS A 222 -37.66 2.63 1.42
C LYS A 222 -38.48 1.77 0.46
N ALA A 223 -39.15 2.37 -0.51
CA ALA A 223 -39.90 1.65 -1.53
C ALA A 223 -39.02 0.70 -2.33
N PHE A 224 -37.84 1.16 -2.76
CA PHE A 224 -36.87 0.34 -3.45
C PHE A 224 -36.42 -0.87 -2.60
N ILE A 225 -36.02 -0.64 -1.34
CA ILE A 225 -35.57 -1.73 -0.46
C ILE A 225 -36.70 -2.74 -0.23
N THR A 226 -37.95 -2.28 -0.09
CA THR A 226 -39.10 -3.16 0.10
C THR A 226 -39.44 -3.99 -1.14
N SER A 227 -39.14 -3.50 -2.34
CA SER A 227 -39.33 -4.23 -3.61
C SER A 227 -38.32 -5.32 -3.88
N LEU A 228 -37.20 -5.37 -3.14
CA LEU A 228 -36.17 -6.40 -3.33
C LEU A 228 -36.68 -7.78 -2.86
N PRO A 229 -36.41 -8.87 -3.59
CA PRO A 229 -36.82 -10.23 -3.24
C PRO A 229 -36.03 -10.84 -2.07
N PHE A 230 -35.16 -10.07 -1.42
CA PHE A 230 -34.33 -10.47 -0.30
C PHE A 230 -34.10 -9.29 0.66
N LYS A 231 -33.64 -9.60 1.87
CA LYS A 231 -33.29 -8.58 2.86
C LYS A 231 -31.86 -8.15 2.70
N LEU A 232 -31.60 -6.85 2.81
CA LEU A 232 -30.24 -6.31 2.88
C LEU A 232 -29.62 -6.63 4.23
N THR A 233 -28.31 -6.90 4.22
CA THR A 233 -27.52 -7.08 5.46
C THR A 233 -27.41 -5.76 6.24
N ASN A 234 -27.05 -5.85 7.53
CA ASN A 234 -26.87 -4.64 8.35
C ASN A 234 -25.78 -3.73 7.79
N ASP A 235 -24.67 -4.31 7.32
CA ASP A 235 -23.58 -3.54 6.73
C ASP A 235 -24.00 -2.84 5.43
N GLN A 236 -24.78 -3.49 4.58
CA GLN A 236 -25.34 -2.86 3.39
C GLN A 236 -26.27 -1.69 3.75
N GLN A 237 -27.14 -1.87 4.74
CA GLN A 237 -28.04 -0.81 5.21
C GLN A 237 -27.25 0.37 5.81
N ASN A 238 -26.21 0.10 6.60
CA ASN A 238 -25.33 1.12 7.18
C ASN A 238 -24.57 1.87 6.09
N ALA A 239 -24.07 1.17 5.06
CA ALA A 239 -23.43 1.79 3.91
C ALA A 239 -24.39 2.73 3.17
N ILE A 240 -25.62 2.31 2.93
CA ILE A 240 -26.66 3.11 2.27
C ILE A 240 -27.01 4.35 3.10
N LYS A 241 -27.18 4.23 4.42
CA LYS A 241 -27.41 5.38 5.32
C LYS A 241 -26.26 6.39 5.27
N ALA A 242 -25.02 5.90 5.28
CA ALA A 242 -23.84 6.76 5.18
C ALA A 242 -23.76 7.49 3.83
N ILE A 243 -24.10 6.82 2.73
CA ILE A 243 -24.19 7.42 1.40
C ILE A 243 -25.33 8.45 1.33
N GLN A 244 -26.48 8.17 1.91
CA GLN A 244 -27.60 9.11 1.97
C GLN A 244 -27.20 10.42 2.66
N SER A 245 -26.52 10.33 3.81
CA SER A 245 -26.00 11.51 4.52
C SER A 245 -24.99 12.30 3.67
N ASP A 246 -24.18 11.60 2.86
CA ASP A 246 -23.21 12.26 1.98
C ASP A 246 -23.87 12.99 0.82
N LEU A 247 -24.84 12.36 0.16
CA LEU A 247 -25.51 12.91 -1.03
C LEU A 247 -26.39 14.12 -0.70
N THR A 248 -26.94 14.18 0.52
CA THR A 248 -27.69 15.35 1.00
C THR A 248 -26.81 16.50 1.48
N SER A 249 -25.48 16.30 1.55
CA SER A 249 -24.53 17.32 1.97
C SER A 249 -24.31 18.37 0.87
N PRO A 250 -24.18 19.67 1.20
CA PRO A 250 -23.81 20.70 0.25
C PRO A 250 -22.34 20.61 -0.18
N ILE A 251 -21.53 19.77 0.46
CA ILE A 251 -20.13 19.53 0.13
C ILE A 251 -20.02 18.24 -0.68
N ALA A 252 -19.32 18.29 -1.81
CA ALA A 252 -19.08 17.12 -2.65
C ALA A 252 -18.36 16.03 -1.85
N CYS A 253 -19.00 14.88 -1.72
CA CYS A 253 -18.46 13.73 -0.99
C CYS A 253 -17.57 12.89 -1.88
N LYS A 254 -16.50 12.34 -1.29
CA LYS A 254 -15.74 11.22 -1.83
C LYS A 254 -15.74 10.09 -0.82
N ARG A 255 -16.41 8.98 -1.16
CA ARG A 255 -16.51 7.79 -0.29
C ARG A 255 -15.96 6.56 -0.98
N LEU A 256 -15.18 5.79 -0.23
CA LEU A 256 -14.70 4.47 -0.61
C LEU A 256 -15.53 3.39 0.11
N ILE A 257 -16.18 2.54 -0.65
CA ILE A 257 -16.94 1.39 -0.17
C ILE A 257 -16.13 0.14 -0.44
N ILE A 258 -15.70 -0.53 0.62
CA ILE A 258 -14.89 -1.74 0.56
C ILE A 258 -15.78 -2.90 1.00
N GLY A 259 -15.86 -3.92 0.18
CA GLY A 259 -16.63 -5.11 0.53
C GLY A 259 -16.04 -6.35 -0.15
N ASP A 260 -16.09 -7.47 0.55
CA ASP A 260 -15.59 -8.73 0.02
C ASP A 260 -16.36 -9.20 -1.22
N VAL A 261 -15.82 -10.20 -1.89
CA VAL A 261 -16.48 -10.83 -3.04
C VAL A 261 -17.78 -11.49 -2.57
N GLY A 262 -18.91 -11.07 -3.17
CA GLY A 262 -20.23 -11.60 -2.84
C GLY A 262 -20.95 -10.90 -1.68
N CYS A 263 -20.40 -9.85 -1.09
CA CYS A 263 -21.10 -9.06 -0.05
C CYS A 263 -22.26 -8.18 -0.59
N GLY A 264 -22.56 -8.24 -1.89
CA GLY A 264 -23.72 -7.56 -2.49
C GLY A 264 -23.54 -6.07 -2.74
N LYS A 265 -22.34 -5.61 -3.09
CA LYS A 265 -22.01 -4.21 -3.47
C LYS A 265 -22.96 -3.64 -4.52
N THR A 266 -23.42 -4.46 -5.47
CA THR A 266 -24.35 -4.05 -6.52
C THR A 266 -25.62 -3.42 -5.95
N MET A 267 -26.20 -3.97 -4.89
CA MET A 267 -27.40 -3.41 -4.29
C MET A 267 -27.16 -2.04 -3.66
N VAL A 268 -25.99 -1.83 -3.08
CA VAL A 268 -25.59 -0.51 -2.55
C VAL A 268 -25.36 0.50 -3.68
N ILE A 269 -24.81 0.07 -4.82
CA ILE A 269 -24.68 0.88 -6.04
C ILE A 269 -26.08 1.32 -6.53
N LEU A 270 -27.03 0.39 -6.69
CA LEU A 270 -28.38 0.69 -7.14
C LEU A 270 -29.14 1.60 -6.16
N ALA A 271 -29.02 1.34 -4.86
CA ALA A 271 -29.59 2.21 -3.82
C ALA A 271 -29.01 3.65 -3.91
N SER A 272 -27.73 3.79 -4.24
CA SER A 272 -27.09 5.10 -4.43
C SER A 272 -27.67 5.85 -5.63
N MET A 273 -28.05 5.13 -6.70
CA MET A 273 -28.74 5.73 -7.85
C MET A 273 -30.13 6.22 -7.48
N VAL A 274 -30.86 5.42 -6.68
CA VAL A 274 -32.17 5.82 -6.16
C VAL A 274 -32.09 7.07 -5.28
N LEU A 275 -31.04 7.15 -4.45
CA LEU A 275 -30.79 8.32 -3.60
C LEU A 275 -30.44 9.57 -4.42
N ALA A 276 -29.77 9.43 -5.55
CA ALA A 276 -29.40 10.56 -6.42
C ALA A 276 -30.56 11.08 -7.29
N TYR A 277 -31.63 10.28 -7.52
CA TYR A 277 -32.77 10.66 -8.36
C TYR A 277 -33.42 11.98 -7.90
N PRO A 278 -33.88 12.88 -8.77
CA PRO A 278 -33.94 12.77 -10.25
C PRO A 278 -32.62 13.15 -10.95
N ASN A 279 -31.57 13.44 -10.20
CA ASN A 279 -30.30 13.83 -10.76
C ASN A 279 -29.61 12.64 -11.47
N LYS A 280 -28.75 12.95 -12.42
CA LYS A 280 -28.08 11.95 -13.25
C LYS A 280 -26.93 11.28 -12.52
N THR A 281 -26.78 9.99 -12.74
CA THR A 281 -25.70 9.15 -12.21
C THR A 281 -24.86 8.55 -13.33
N LEU A 282 -23.53 8.61 -13.17
CA LEU A 282 -22.56 7.98 -14.04
C LEU A 282 -21.90 6.80 -13.32
N LEU A 283 -21.91 5.61 -13.92
CA LEU A 283 -21.26 4.41 -13.36
C LEU A 283 -20.22 3.88 -14.34
N MET A 284 -18.95 3.85 -13.93
CA MET A 284 -17.85 3.27 -14.70
C MET A 284 -17.47 1.89 -14.14
N ALA A 285 -17.46 0.90 -15.02
CA ALA A 285 -17.02 -0.48 -14.77
C ALA A 285 -15.75 -0.80 -15.58
N PRO A 286 -14.84 -1.67 -15.08
CA PRO A 286 -13.56 -1.94 -15.72
C PRO A 286 -13.65 -2.76 -17.02
N THR A 287 -14.69 -3.56 -17.17
CA THR A 287 -14.89 -4.43 -18.35
C THR A 287 -16.29 -4.31 -18.92
N SER A 288 -16.45 -4.62 -20.22
CA SER A 288 -17.75 -4.60 -20.88
C SER A 288 -18.71 -5.64 -20.28
N ILE A 289 -18.19 -6.79 -19.85
CA ILE A 289 -18.99 -7.84 -19.21
C ILE A 289 -19.61 -7.33 -17.89
N LEU A 290 -18.78 -6.70 -17.04
CA LEU A 290 -19.27 -6.15 -15.78
C LEU A 290 -20.24 -4.99 -16.01
N ALA A 291 -19.97 -4.13 -16.99
CA ALA A 291 -20.89 -3.05 -17.36
C ALA A 291 -22.24 -3.58 -17.83
N LYS A 292 -22.27 -4.62 -18.69
CA LYS A 292 -23.50 -5.32 -19.12
C LYS A 292 -24.22 -5.97 -17.94
N GLN A 293 -23.50 -6.61 -17.03
CA GLN A 293 -24.08 -7.22 -15.83
C GLN A 293 -24.73 -6.15 -14.94
N LEU A 294 -24.04 -5.05 -14.64
CA LEU A 294 -24.59 -3.95 -13.84
C LEU A 294 -25.80 -3.28 -14.51
N TYR A 295 -25.77 -3.18 -15.84
CA TYR A 295 -26.89 -2.69 -16.64
C TYR A 295 -28.11 -3.60 -16.49
N ASN A 296 -27.95 -4.92 -16.65
CA ASN A 296 -29.04 -5.89 -16.50
C ASN A 296 -29.61 -5.91 -15.07
N GLU A 297 -28.74 -5.81 -14.06
CA GLU A 297 -29.16 -5.69 -12.66
C GLU A 297 -29.92 -4.37 -12.41
N ALA A 298 -29.48 -3.28 -13.03
CA ALA A 298 -30.18 -2.00 -12.96
C ALA A 298 -31.57 -2.08 -13.59
N LEU A 299 -31.71 -2.68 -14.76
CA LEU A 299 -33.02 -2.90 -15.42
C LEU A 299 -33.94 -3.80 -14.60
N LYS A 300 -33.37 -4.77 -13.88
CA LYS A 300 -34.13 -5.73 -13.09
C LYS A 300 -34.70 -5.14 -11.78
N PHE A 301 -33.88 -4.32 -11.11
CA PHE A 301 -34.18 -3.90 -9.74
C PHE A 301 -34.52 -2.41 -9.58
N LEU A 302 -34.07 -1.54 -10.48
CA LEU A 302 -34.45 -0.13 -10.38
C LEU A 302 -35.92 0.05 -10.73
N PRO A 303 -36.60 1.03 -10.11
CA PRO A 303 -37.97 1.36 -10.45
C PRO A 303 -38.14 1.71 -11.95
N PRO A 304 -39.34 1.41 -12.53
CA PRO A 304 -39.55 1.57 -13.99
C PRO A 304 -39.35 2.98 -14.55
N TYR A 305 -39.39 3.99 -13.70
CA TYR A 305 -39.16 5.37 -14.11
C TYR A 305 -37.69 5.74 -14.31
N PHE A 306 -36.75 4.79 -14.08
CA PHE A 306 -35.35 5.00 -14.39
C PHE A 306 -35.05 4.69 -15.85
N GLU A 307 -34.55 5.67 -16.56
CA GLU A 307 -33.97 5.49 -17.89
C GLU A 307 -32.48 5.18 -17.75
N VAL A 308 -32.08 3.96 -18.11
CA VAL A 308 -30.71 3.45 -17.98
C VAL A 308 -30.11 3.26 -19.36
N GLU A 309 -28.92 3.79 -19.58
CA GLU A 309 -28.17 3.67 -20.83
C GLU A 309 -26.86 2.89 -20.62
N LEU A 310 -26.52 2.01 -21.56
CA LEU A 310 -25.25 1.28 -21.59
C LEU A 310 -24.33 1.84 -22.68
N LEU A 311 -23.10 2.28 -22.29
CA LEU A 311 -22.09 2.80 -23.19
C LEU A 311 -20.82 1.94 -23.17
N LEU A 312 -20.56 1.22 -24.26
CA LEU A 312 -19.40 0.36 -24.44
C LEU A 312 -18.48 0.88 -25.56
N GLY A 313 -17.20 0.56 -25.50
CA GLY A 313 -16.23 0.86 -26.56
C GLY A 313 -16.59 0.12 -27.87
N GLY A 314 -16.42 0.82 -29.01
CA GLY A 314 -16.72 0.25 -30.33
C GLY A 314 -18.19 0.32 -30.79
N SER A 315 -19.11 0.62 -29.91
CA SER A 315 -20.51 0.82 -30.27
C SER A 315 -20.77 2.25 -30.75
N HIS A 316 -20.30 2.59 -31.95
CA HIS A 316 -20.86 3.74 -32.68
C HIS A 316 -22.28 3.36 -33.18
N LYS A 317 -23.22 3.07 -32.29
CA LYS A 317 -24.61 3.18 -32.68
C LYS A 317 -24.84 4.64 -33.03
N LYS A 318 -25.07 4.91 -34.33
CA LYS A 318 -25.64 6.18 -34.80
C LYS A 318 -26.77 6.49 -33.83
N ARG A 319 -26.64 7.59 -33.08
CA ARG A 319 -27.78 8.12 -32.34
C ARG A 319 -28.91 8.24 -33.37
N SER A 320 -29.95 7.47 -33.19
CA SER A 320 -31.21 7.78 -33.82
C SER A 320 -31.49 9.21 -33.41
N ASN A 321 -31.67 10.10 -34.38
CA ASN A 321 -32.17 11.45 -34.19
C ASN A 321 -33.59 11.35 -33.61
N HIS A 322 -33.68 11.02 -32.32
CA HIS A 322 -34.94 11.17 -31.60
C HIS A 322 -35.09 12.63 -31.34
N LEU A 323 -36.13 13.22 -31.94
CA LEU A 323 -36.56 14.61 -31.77
C LEU A 323 -36.88 14.99 -30.30
N PHE A 324 -36.88 14.03 -29.39
CA PHE A 324 -37.05 14.21 -27.94
C PHE A 324 -35.78 13.78 -27.24
N GLU A 325 -35.13 14.69 -26.52
CA GLU A 325 -34.07 14.33 -25.55
C GLU A 325 -34.65 13.35 -24.54
N THR A 326 -34.38 12.05 -24.70
CA THR A 326 -34.71 11.06 -23.68
C THR A 326 -33.96 11.42 -22.41
N ILE A 327 -34.69 11.56 -21.31
CA ILE A 327 -34.12 11.93 -20.01
C ILE A 327 -33.41 10.69 -19.44
N THR A 328 -32.17 10.46 -19.86
CA THR A 328 -31.35 9.38 -19.28
C THR A 328 -30.98 9.74 -17.84
N HIS A 329 -31.36 8.90 -16.86
CA HIS A 329 -31.05 9.07 -15.44
C HIS A 329 -29.73 8.43 -15.06
N VAL A 330 -29.41 7.27 -15.64
CA VAL A 330 -28.22 6.49 -15.33
C VAL A 330 -27.48 6.12 -16.60
N VAL A 331 -26.19 6.39 -16.64
CA VAL A 331 -25.31 5.92 -17.72
C VAL A 331 -24.29 4.96 -17.12
N ILE A 332 -24.31 3.72 -17.57
CA ILE A 332 -23.35 2.68 -17.20
C ILE A 332 -22.42 2.43 -18.37
N GLY A 333 -21.12 2.39 -18.13
CA GLY A 333 -20.18 2.11 -19.21
C GLY A 333 -18.79 1.74 -18.74
N THR A 334 -17.91 1.55 -19.72
CA THR A 334 -16.49 1.29 -19.50
C THR A 334 -15.68 2.59 -19.57
N GLN A 335 -14.36 2.48 -19.78
CA GLN A 335 -13.51 3.64 -20.09
C GLN A 335 -13.99 4.46 -21.31
N ALA A 336 -14.91 3.91 -22.13
CA ALA A 336 -15.56 4.65 -23.21
C ALA A 336 -16.25 5.93 -22.73
N LEU A 337 -16.71 5.96 -21.47
CA LEU A 337 -17.27 7.14 -20.82
C LEU A 337 -16.31 8.34 -20.82
N LEU A 338 -14.99 8.10 -20.79
CA LEU A 338 -13.98 9.16 -20.79
C LEU A 338 -13.85 9.88 -22.15
N PHE A 339 -14.42 9.29 -23.21
CA PHE A 339 -14.42 9.81 -24.56
C PHE A 339 -15.81 10.24 -25.03
N ASP A 340 -16.81 10.19 -24.14
CA ASP A 340 -18.17 10.61 -24.42
C ASP A 340 -18.23 12.13 -24.57
N LYS A 341 -18.88 12.60 -25.64
CA LYS A 341 -19.02 14.01 -25.98
C LYS A 341 -20.26 14.68 -25.35
N ARG A 342 -21.06 13.93 -24.59
CA ARG A 342 -22.23 14.52 -23.91
C ARG A 342 -21.80 15.50 -22.82
N ASP A 343 -22.69 16.41 -22.50
CA ASP A 343 -22.48 17.32 -21.37
C ASP A 343 -22.60 16.54 -20.03
N LEU A 344 -21.44 16.15 -19.48
CA LEU A 344 -21.35 15.48 -18.18
C LEU A 344 -21.57 16.45 -17.01
N ASN A 345 -21.77 17.73 -17.29
CA ASN A 345 -22.08 18.73 -16.28
C ASN A 345 -23.46 18.52 -15.60
N LYS A 346 -24.31 17.67 -16.13
CA LYS A 346 -25.63 17.34 -15.54
C LYS A 346 -25.61 16.17 -14.58
N PHE A 347 -24.45 15.57 -14.29
CA PHE A 347 -24.32 14.43 -13.40
C PHE A 347 -23.97 14.87 -11.98
N ALA A 348 -24.80 14.49 -11.00
CA ALA A 348 -24.61 14.78 -9.58
C ALA A 348 -23.77 13.71 -8.87
N LEU A 349 -23.83 12.47 -9.38
CA LEU A 349 -23.18 11.31 -8.79
C LEU A 349 -22.30 10.58 -9.82
N VAL A 350 -21.05 10.31 -9.44
CA VAL A 350 -20.10 9.50 -10.20
C VAL A 350 -19.75 8.28 -9.37
N ILE A 351 -19.99 7.10 -9.92
CA ILE A 351 -19.66 5.82 -9.29
C ILE A 351 -18.58 5.12 -10.10
N THR A 352 -17.60 4.57 -9.42
CA THR A 352 -16.56 3.71 -10.02
C THR A 352 -16.58 2.37 -9.32
N ASP A 353 -16.88 1.29 -10.03
CA ASP A 353 -16.79 -0.07 -9.49
C ASP A 353 -15.41 -0.67 -9.78
N GLU A 354 -14.93 -1.54 -8.89
CA GLU A 354 -13.59 -2.14 -8.92
C GLU A 354 -12.48 -1.08 -9.15
N GLN A 355 -12.49 -0.03 -8.33
CA GLN A 355 -11.63 1.15 -8.51
C GLN A 355 -10.14 0.85 -8.69
N HIS A 356 -9.65 -0.26 -8.12
CA HIS A 356 -8.24 -0.67 -8.19
C HIS A 356 -7.80 -1.05 -9.62
N ARG A 357 -8.75 -1.34 -10.52
CA ARG A 357 -8.50 -1.65 -11.94
C ARG A 357 -8.34 -0.40 -12.81
N PHE A 358 -8.58 0.77 -12.26
CA PHE A 358 -8.41 2.03 -12.98
C PHE A 358 -7.19 2.78 -12.50
N GLY A 359 -6.42 3.31 -13.42
CA GLY A 359 -5.34 4.24 -13.09
C GLY A 359 -5.89 5.50 -12.39
N THR A 360 -5.08 6.12 -11.55
CA THR A 360 -5.45 7.37 -10.84
C THR A 360 -5.84 8.49 -11.80
N LYS A 361 -5.18 8.57 -12.96
CA LYS A 361 -5.50 9.54 -14.02
C LYS A 361 -6.90 9.34 -14.60
N GLN A 362 -7.32 8.10 -14.84
CA GLN A 362 -8.63 7.78 -15.41
C GLN A 362 -9.78 8.14 -14.45
N ARG A 363 -9.65 7.79 -13.17
CA ARG A 363 -10.64 8.13 -12.14
C ARG A 363 -10.75 9.65 -11.97
N TYR A 364 -9.62 10.33 -11.91
CA TYR A 364 -9.59 11.80 -11.85
C TYR A 364 -10.21 12.45 -13.08
N GLN A 365 -9.97 11.92 -14.29
CA GLN A 365 -10.53 12.44 -15.53
C GLN A 365 -12.05 12.33 -15.54
N LEU A 366 -12.63 11.21 -15.08
CA LEU A 366 -14.08 11.04 -15.01
C LEU A 366 -14.72 12.06 -14.04
N GLU A 367 -14.16 12.20 -12.84
CA GLU A 367 -14.60 13.21 -11.86
C GLU A 367 -14.47 14.64 -12.45
N LYS A 368 -13.36 14.93 -13.13
CA LYS A 368 -13.09 16.24 -13.76
C LYS A 368 -14.08 16.56 -14.86
N MET A 369 -14.41 15.61 -15.72
CA MET A 369 -15.39 15.78 -16.80
C MET A 369 -16.80 16.11 -16.28
N ALA A 370 -17.16 15.51 -15.14
CA ALA A 370 -18.42 15.81 -14.45
C ALA A 370 -18.35 17.03 -13.53
N SER A 371 -17.21 17.72 -13.42
CA SER A 371 -17.02 18.90 -12.56
C SER A 371 -17.22 20.20 -13.34
N SER A 372 -17.60 21.28 -12.63
CA SER A 372 -17.61 22.65 -13.14
C SER A 372 -16.76 23.55 -12.25
N LYS A 373 -16.57 24.81 -12.64
CA LYS A 373 -15.73 25.76 -11.88
C LYS A 373 -16.24 25.90 -10.44
N GLY A 374 -15.42 25.47 -9.46
CA GLY A 374 -15.75 25.52 -8.03
C GLY A 374 -16.69 24.42 -7.50
N HIS A 375 -17.20 23.52 -8.36
CA HIS A 375 -18.18 22.51 -7.99
C HIS A 375 -17.77 21.12 -8.51
N LYS A 376 -18.01 20.07 -7.72
CA LYS A 376 -17.75 18.68 -8.09
C LYS A 376 -18.97 17.80 -7.90
N PRO A 377 -19.11 16.69 -8.64
CA PRO A 377 -20.10 15.67 -8.34
C PRO A 377 -19.74 14.95 -7.04
N HIS A 378 -20.71 14.31 -6.39
CA HIS A 378 -20.43 13.30 -5.39
C HIS A 378 -19.75 12.10 -6.06
N SER A 379 -18.76 11.50 -5.39
CA SER A 379 -17.96 10.40 -5.94
C SER A 379 -17.99 9.20 -5.00
N LEU A 380 -18.48 8.07 -5.50
CA LEU A 380 -18.47 6.79 -4.79
C LEU A 380 -17.54 5.83 -5.51
N GLN A 381 -16.65 5.22 -4.75
CA GLN A 381 -15.67 4.26 -5.27
C GLN A 381 -15.89 2.91 -4.58
N PHE A 382 -16.13 1.86 -5.36
CA PHE A 382 -16.33 0.51 -4.86
C PHE A 382 -15.10 -0.35 -5.13
N SER A 383 -14.77 -1.24 -4.18
CA SER A 383 -13.65 -2.19 -4.32
C SER A 383 -14.05 -3.55 -3.75
N ALA A 384 -13.75 -4.62 -4.50
CA ALA A 384 -13.86 -6.00 -4.02
C ALA A 384 -12.54 -6.52 -3.44
N THR A 385 -11.45 -5.75 -3.54
CA THR A 385 -10.23 -6.06 -2.80
C THR A 385 -10.34 -5.46 -1.41
N PRO A 386 -10.44 -6.27 -0.37
CA PRO A 386 -10.31 -5.77 0.99
C PRO A 386 -8.97 -5.05 1.14
N ILE A 387 -8.99 -3.90 1.77
CA ILE A 387 -7.78 -3.16 2.14
C ILE A 387 -7.51 -3.52 3.59
N PRO A 388 -6.26 -3.82 3.98
CA PRO A 388 -5.92 -4.06 5.37
C PRO A 388 -6.48 -2.96 6.27
N ARG A 389 -6.99 -3.35 7.43
CA ARG A 389 -7.70 -2.45 8.36
C ARG A 389 -6.89 -1.19 8.68
N THR A 390 -5.61 -1.36 8.90
CA THR A 390 -4.65 -0.29 9.20
C THR A 390 -4.51 0.72 8.07
N LEU A 391 -4.41 0.25 6.83
CA LEU A 391 -4.36 1.12 5.65
C LEU A 391 -5.70 1.85 5.41
N ALA A 392 -6.81 1.17 5.67
CA ALA A 392 -8.14 1.78 5.64
C ALA A 392 -8.28 2.85 6.74
N LEU A 393 -7.76 2.60 7.94
CA LEU A 393 -7.71 3.56 9.05
C LEU A 393 -6.89 4.81 8.69
N ALA A 394 -5.71 4.64 8.12
CA ALA A 394 -4.86 5.75 7.69
C ALA A 394 -5.54 6.60 6.59
N LYS A 395 -6.19 5.95 5.62
CA LYS A 395 -6.92 6.64 4.54
C LYS A 395 -8.23 7.26 4.98
N SER A 396 -8.90 6.74 5.99
CA SER A 396 -10.22 7.22 6.44
C SER A 396 -10.21 8.60 7.08
N ALA A 397 -9.03 9.14 7.41
CA ALA A 397 -8.89 10.55 7.79
C ALA A 397 -9.21 11.51 6.63
N PHE A 398 -9.15 11.04 5.37
CA PHE A 398 -9.21 11.89 4.16
C PHE A 398 -10.28 11.48 3.17
N VAL A 399 -10.59 10.18 3.11
CA VAL A 399 -11.64 9.62 2.26
C VAL A 399 -12.60 8.89 3.18
N LYS A 400 -13.85 9.30 3.20
CA LYS A 400 -14.88 8.58 3.95
C LYS A 400 -14.90 7.13 3.51
N THR A 401 -14.70 6.21 4.43
CA THR A 401 -14.60 4.78 4.14
C THR A 401 -15.72 4.04 4.82
N THR A 402 -16.35 3.11 4.11
CA THR A 402 -17.36 2.20 4.64
C THR A 402 -16.99 0.78 4.28
N MET A 403 -17.07 -0.13 5.23
CA MET A 403 -16.78 -1.55 5.03
C MET A 403 -18.08 -2.34 5.04
N ILE A 404 -18.23 -3.28 4.10
CA ILE A 404 -19.31 -4.26 4.04
C ILE A 404 -18.66 -5.63 4.24
N ARG A 405 -18.77 -6.16 5.45
CA ARG A 405 -18.18 -7.44 5.86
C ARG A 405 -19.17 -8.58 5.78
N GLU A 406 -20.42 -8.30 6.11
CA GLU A 406 -21.48 -9.29 6.09
C GLU A 406 -21.72 -9.81 4.67
N ILE A 407 -21.76 -11.12 4.52
CA ILE A 407 -22.09 -11.81 3.27
C ILE A 407 -23.54 -12.29 3.37
N PRO A 408 -24.42 -11.93 2.40
CA PRO A 408 -25.84 -12.27 2.48
C PRO A 408 -26.12 -13.78 2.52
N TYR A 409 -25.24 -14.56 1.89
CA TYR A 409 -25.35 -16.03 1.85
C TYR A 409 -24.00 -16.64 2.23
N PRO A 410 -23.95 -17.54 3.22
CA PRO A 410 -22.71 -18.24 3.57
C PRO A 410 -22.19 -18.99 2.36
N LYS A 411 -20.90 -18.87 2.09
CA LYS A 411 -20.22 -19.62 1.04
C LYS A 411 -19.61 -20.86 1.64
N GLU A 412 -19.94 -22.01 1.09
CA GLU A 412 -19.27 -23.25 1.41
C GLU A 412 -18.22 -23.52 0.35
N ILE A 413 -16.96 -23.21 0.68
CA ILE A 413 -15.82 -23.40 -0.25
C ILE A 413 -14.75 -24.24 0.44
N GLU A 414 -14.46 -25.39 -0.14
CA GLU A 414 -13.37 -26.23 0.25
C GLU A 414 -12.12 -25.85 -0.55
N THR A 415 -11.04 -25.44 0.14
CA THR A 415 -9.80 -25.04 -0.52
C THR A 415 -8.71 -26.04 -0.15
N LEU A 416 -8.05 -26.61 -1.17
CA LEU A 416 -6.98 -27.59 -0.97
C LEU A 416 -5.71 -27.16 -1.71
N VAL A 417 -4.58 -27.23 -1.00
CA VAL A 417 -3.24 -27.10 -1.58
C VAL A 417 -2.77 -28.49 -2.00
N LEU A 418 -2.52 -28.68 -3.30
CA LEU A 418 -2.24 -29.99 -3.89
C LEU A 418 -0.95 -29.97 -4.70
N HIS A 419 -0.21 -31.07 -4.65
CA HIS A 419 0.99 -31.26 -5.44
C HIS A 419 0.67 -31.99 -6.76
N LYS A 420 1.60 -31.99 -7.70
CA LYS A 420 1.46 -32.65 -9.00
C LYS A 420 1.04 -34.12 -8.86
N ARG A 421 1.52 -34.84 -7.84
CA ARG A 421 1.18 -36.24 -7.54
C ARG A 421 -0.30 -36.43 -7.20
N ASP A 422 -0.95 -35.41 -6.65
CA ASP A 422 -2.32 -35.44 -6.15
C ASP A 422 -3.35 -34.99 -7.21
N PHE A 423 -2.88 -34.73 -8.45
CA PHE A 423 -3.73 -34.21 -9.53
C PHE A 423 -4.89 -35.15 -9.91
N LYS A 424 -4.79 -36.44 -9.53
CA LYS A 424 -5.88 -37.41 -9.70
C LYS A 424 -7.13 -36.98 -8.90
N ILE A 425 -6.97 -36.47 -7.69
CA ILE A 425 -8.06 -35.94 -6.85
C ILE A 425 -8.81 -34.81 -7.57
N VAL A 426 -8.04 -33.91 -8.19
CA VAL A 426 -8.61 -32.79 -8.96
C VAL A 426 -9.45 -33.31 -10.12
N MET A 427 -8.93 -34.31 -10.87
CA MET A 427 -9.60 -34.88 -12.04
C MET A 427 -10.88 -35.64 -11.69
N GLU A 428 -10.88 -36.35 -10.58
CA GLU A 428 -12.06 -37.07 -10.07
C GLU A 428 -13.16 -36.05 -9.69
N LYS A 429 -12.80 -34.98 -8.95
CA LYS A 429 -13.75 -33.94 -8.55
C LYS A 429 -14.29 -33.17 -9.77
N ILE A 430 -13.46 -32.83 -10.72
CA ILE A 430 -13.90 -32.19 -11.97
C ILE A 430 -14.93 -33.06 -12.70
N SER A 431 -14.66 -34.39 -12.82
CA SER A 431 -15.56 -35.30 -13.49
C SER A 431 -16.92 -35.41 -12.78
N GLU A 432 -16.92 -35.48 -11.45
CA GLU A 432 -18.12 -35.46 -10.62
C GLU A 432 -18.97 -34.20 -10.84
N GLU A 433 -18.33 -33.04 -10.82
CA GLU A 433 -19.03 -31.75 -10.93
C GLU A 433 -19.56 -31.51 -12.34
N ILE A 434 -18.82 -31.91 -13.39
CA ILE A 434 -19.30 -31.86 -14.78
C ILE A 434 -20.51 -32.79 -14.97
N ALA A 435 -20.49 -33.99 -14.36
CA ALA A 435 -21.63 -34.89 -14.41
C ALA A 435 -22.91 -34.28 -13.80
N LYS A 436 -22.78 -33.39 -12.85
CA LYS A 436 -23.88 -32.60 -12.26
C LYS A 436 -24.26 -31.34 -13.07
N ASN A 437 -23.70 -31.18 -14.28
CA ASN A 437 -23.86 -30.01 -15.15
C ASN A 437 -23.29 -28.70 -14.51
N HIS A 438 -22.32 -28.83 -13.61
CA HIS A 438 -21.58 -27.69 -13.07
C HIS A 438 -20.42 -27.31 -13.99
N GLN A 439 -19.84 -26.14 -13.75
CA GLN A 439 -18.77 -25.56 -14.54
C GLN A 439 -17.45 -25.54 -13.76
N VAL A 440 -16.37 -25.64 -14.51
CA VAL A 440 -15.01 -25.66 -14.01
C VAL A 440 -14.18 -24.57 -14.68
N ILE A 441 -13.35 -23.87 -13.92
CA ILE A 441 -12.32 -22.97 -14.46
C ILE A 441 -10.94 -23.49 -14.07
N VAL A 442 -10.04 -23.53 -15.03
CA VAL A 442 -8.62 -23.83 -14.82
C VAL A 442 -7.79 -22.61 -15.18
N VAL A 443 -7.11 -22.05 -14.19
CA VAL A 443 -6.29 -20.83 -14.34
C VAL A 443 -4.84 -21.22 -14.55
N TYR A 444 -4.30 -20.81 -15.68
CA TYR A 444 -2.91 -21.02 -16.07
C TYR A 444 -2.05 -19.79 -15.77
N PRO A 445 -0.77 -19.98 -15.38
CA PRO A 445 0.12 -18.86 -15.07
C PRO A 445 0.62 -18.11 -16.31
N LEU A 446 0.57 -18.77 -17.48
CA LEU A 446 1.12 -18.29 -18.74
C LEU A 446 0.20 -18.59 -19.91
N VAL A 447 0.27 -17.74 -20.96
CA VAL A 447 -0.41 -17.99 -22.25
C VAL A 447 0.41 -18.97 -23.11
N ASN A 448 1.70 -18.67 -23.30
CA ASN A 448 2.64 -19.42 -24.12
C ASN A 448 3.77 -20.01 -23.25
N GLU A 449 4.47 -20.99 -23.81
CA GLU A 449 5.60 -21.66 -23.21
C GLU A 449 6.70 -20.70 -22.76
N SER A 450 7.35 -21.00 -21.63
CA SER A 450 8.48 -20.24 -21.09
C SER A 450 9.46 -21.16 -20.37
N GLU A 451 10.70 -21.16 -20.80
CA GLU A 451 11.79 -21.92 -20.16
C GLU A 451 12.04 -21.54 -18.69
N LYS A 452 11.61 -20.34 -18.28
CA LYS A 452 11.83 -19.82 -16.93
C LYS A 452 10.79 -20.29 -15.91
N ILE A 453 9.71 -20.93 -16.35
CA ILE A 453 8.58 -21.27 -15.49
C ILE A 453 8.26 -22.76 -15.66
N PRO A 454 8.43 -23.58 -14.62
CA PRO A 454 8.28 -25.03 -14.66
C PRO A 454 6.81 -25.49 -14.63
N TYR A 455 5.91 -24.72 -15.21
CA TYR A 455 4.49 -25.03 -15.35
C TYR A 455 4.07 -24.99 -16.81
N LEU A 456 3.13 -25.86 -17.15
CA LEU A 456 2.52 -25.84 -18.48
C LEU A 456 1.83 -24.50 -18.74
N SER A 457 1.96 -24.00 -19.94
CA SER A 457 1.23 -22.85 -20.45
C SER A 457 -0.21 -23.23 -20.81
N LEU A 458 -1.04 -22.23 -21.05
CA LEU A 458 -2.43 -22.42 -21.51
C LEU A 458 -2.47 -23.17 -22.83
N SER A 459 -1.57 -22.85 -23.79
CA SER A 459 -1.50 -23.48 -25.09
C SER A 459 -1.10 -24.96 -25.03
N GLU A 460 -0.15 -25.32 -24.16
CA GLU A 460 0.28 -26.70 -23.95
C GLU A 460 -0.79 -27.55 -23.26
N GLY A 461 -1.44 -26.97 -22.24
CA GLY A 461 -2.45 -27.67 -21.44
C GLY A 461 -3.77 -27.90 -22.17
N ALA A 462 -4.12 -27.06 -23.16
CA ALA A 462 -5.43 -27.09 -23.80
C ALA A 462 -5.77 -28.47 -24.41
N SER A 463 -4.81 -29.10 -25.11
CA SER A 463 -5.01 -30.41 -25.76
C SER A 463 -5.33 -31.51 -24.76
N PHE A 464 -4.77 -31.46 -23.55
CA PHE A 464 -5.06 -32.45 -22.50
C PHE A 464 -6.53 -32.44 -22.08
N TRP A 465 -7.13 -31.26 -21.92
CA TRP A 465 -8.50 -31.08 -21.50
C TRP A 465 -9.48 -31.40 -22.62
N GLN A 466 -9.21 -30.93 -23.85
CA GLN A 466 -10.06 -31.16 -25.02
C GLN A 466 -10.18 -32.64 -25.41
N LYS A 467 -9.14 -33.45 -25.16
CA LYS A 467 -9.17 -34.89 -25.38
C LYS A 467 -10.05 -35.63 -24.35
N ARG A 468 -10.27 -35.08 -23.16
CA ARG A 468 -10.95 -35.73 -22.03
C ARG A 468 -12.36 -35.25 -21.79
N PHE A 469 -12.62 -33.99 -22.08
CA PHE A 469 -13.90 -33.38 -21.81
C PHE A 469 -14.47 -32.70 -23.04
N LYS A 470 -15.81 -32.66 -23.10
CA LYS A 470 -16.54 -31.92 -24.13
C LYS A 470 -16.78 -30.49 -23.68
N LYS A 471 -16.99 -29.57 -24.64
CA LYS A 471 -17.32 -28.14 -24.37
C LYS A 471 -16.25 -27.43 -23.52
N VAL A 472 -14.98 -27.61 -23.90
CA VAL A 472 -13.81 -26.96 -23.34
C VAL A 472 -13.54 -25.68 -24.11
N TYR A 473 -13.59 -24.55 -23.42
CA TYR A 473 -13.31 -23.22 -23.95
C TYR A 473 -11.96 -22.72 -23.49
N THR A 474 -11.31 -21.87 -24.27
CA THR A 474 -9.98 -21.35 -23.96
C THR A 474 -9.96 -19.86 -24.23
N THR A 475 -9.46 -19.05 -23.27
CA THR A 475 -9.31 -17.61 -23.45
C THR A 475 -8.16 -17.03 -22.63
N SER A 476 -7.63 -15.92 -23.09
CA SER A 476 -6.56 -15.18 -22.43
C SER A 476 -6.82 -13.67 -22.42
N GLY A 477 -5.98 -12.91 -21.70
CA GLY A 477 -6.07 -11.45 -21.68
C GLY A 477 -5.84 -10.78 -23.04
N GLN A 478 -5.14 -11.46 -23.93
CA GLN A 478 -4.77 -10.95 -25.25
C GLN A 478 -5.84 -11.25 -26.33
N ASP A 479 -6.79 -12.13 -26.05
CA ASP A 479 -7.80 -12.54 -27.03
C ASP A 479 -8.80 -11.41 -27.29
N LYS A 480 -9.00 -11.10 -28.55
CA LYS A 480 -9.97 -10.09 -28.99
C LYS A 480 -11.41 -10.53 -28.73
N ASN A 481 -11.69 -11.82 -28.87
CA ASN A 481 -13.03 -12.41 -28.74
C ASN A 481 -13.30 -12.98 -27.35
N LYS A 482 -12.49 -12.61 -26.36
CA LYS A 482 -12.61 -13.13 -24.98
C LYS A 482 -14.00 -12.99 -24.38
N GLU A 483 -14.72 -11.92 -24.71
CA GLU A 483 -16.08 -11.68 -24.20
C GLU A 483 -17.08 -12.68 -24.75
N GLU A 484 -16.98 -13.00 -26.06
CA GLU A 484 -17.81 -13.99 -26.73
C GLU A 484 -17.55 -15.40 -26.17
N VAL A 485 -16.28 -15.78 -26.05
CA VAL A 485 -15.87 -17.07 -25.47
C VAL A 485 -16.41 -17.26 -24.04
N ILE A 486 -16.36 -16.21 -23.24
CA ILE A 486 -16.87 -16.26 -21.85
C ILE A 486 -18.39 -16.39 -21.83
N GLU A 487 -19.12 -15.71 -22.73
CA GLU A 487 -20.57 -15.79 -22.80
C GLU A 487 -21.02 -17.17 -23.28
N GLU A 488 -20.39 -17.74 -24.31
CA GLU A 488 -20.63 -19.10 -24.75
C GLU A 488 -20.32 -20.14 -23.66
N PHE A 489 -19.20 -19.95 -22.94
CA PHE A 489 -18.91 -20.80 -21.79
C PHE A 489 -19.98 -20.69 -20.71
N ARG A 490 -20.44 -19.50 -20.39
CA ARG A 490 -21.50 -19.26 -19.40
C ARG A 490 -22.79 -20.02 -19.74
N GLU A 491 -23.18 -20.02 -21.02
CA GLU A 491 -24.40 -20.67 -21.50
C GLU A 491 -24.26 -22.20 -21.55
N SER A 492 -23.22 -22.70 -22.18
CA SER A 492 -23.14 -24.11 -22.53
C SER A 492 -21.83 -24.83 -22.16
N GLY A 493 -20.81 -24.09 -21.70
CA GLY A 493 -19.49 -24.65 -21.42
C GLY A 493 -19.44 -25.55 -20.19
N SER A 494 -18.51 -26.50 -20.18
CA SER A 494 -18.17 -27.34 -19.03
C SER A 494 -16.87 -26.89 -18.38
N ILE A 495 -15.82 -26.65 -19.16
CA ILE A 495 -14.51 -26.22 -18.68
C ILE A 495 -14.08 -24.97 -19.41
N LEU A 496 -13.59 -23.99 -18.66
CA LEU A 496 -12.91 -22.81 -19.19
C LEU A 496 -11.44 -22.83 -18.78
N LEU A 497 -10.56 -22.86 -19.75
CA LEU A 497 -9.13 -22.69 -19.54
C LEU A 497 -8.79 -21.23 -19.77
N ALA A 498 -8.16 -20.59 -18.78
CA ALA A 498 -7.87 -19.18 -18.89
C ALA A 498 -6.64 -18.75 -18.11
N THR A 499 -6.15 -17.55 -18.38
CA THR A 499 -5.19 -16.88 -17.52
C THR A 499 -5.91 -16.05 -16.45
N THR A 500 -5.19 -15.30 -15.62
CA THR A 500 -5.71 -14.49 -14.50
C THR A 500 -6.78 -13.44 -14.87
N LEU A 501 -7.09 -13.29 -16.16
CA LEU A 501 -8.11 -12.36 -16.67
C LEU A 501 -9.50 -12.54 -16.04
N ILE A 502 -9.81 -13.75 -15.56
CA ILE A 502 -11.15 -14.11 -15.00
C ILE A 502 -11.42 -13.47 -13.65
N GLU A 503 -10.47 -12.76 -13.08
CA GLU A 503 -10.65 -12.05 -11.80
C GLU A 503 -11.81 -11.05 -11.82
N VAL A 504 -12.24 -10.56 -12.99
CA VAL A 504 -13.12 -9.39 -13.08
C VAL A 504 -14.58 -9.74 -13.38
N GLY A 505 -15.44 -9.52 -12.37
CA GLY A 505 -16.86 -9.19 -12.53
C GLY A 505 -17.81 -10.25 -13.14
N ILE A 506 -17.35 -11.42 -13.58
CA ILE A 506 -18.19 -12.38 -14.29
C ILE A 506 -19.01 -13.19 -13.32
N SER A 507 -20.32 -13.19 -13.49
CA SER A 507 -21.24 -14.06 -12.75
C SER A 507 -21.43 -15.37 -13.50
N LEU A 508 -20.95 -16.47 -12.90
CA LEU A 508 -21.06 -17.83 -13.42
C LEU A 508 -21.86 -18.67 -12.39
N PRO A 509 -23.16 -18.76 -12.53
CA PRO A 509 -24.01 -19.38 -11.49
C PRO A 509 -23.81 -20.88 -11.34
N ARG A 510 -23.27 -21.58 -12.36
CA ARG A 510 -22.99 -23.03 -12.34
C ARG A 510 -21.53 -23.35 -11.97
N LEU A 511 -20.68 -22.35 -11.68
CA LEU A 511 -19.28 -22.57 -11.37
C LEU A 511 -19.13 -23.16 -9.97
N SER A 512 -18.64 -24.41 -9.89
CA SER A 512 -18.38 -25.13 -8.64
C SER A 512 -16.90 -25.40 -8.40
N VAL A 513 -16.08 -25.49 -9.46
CA VAL A 513 -14.64 -25.82 -9.32
C VAL A 513 -13.75 -24.75 -9.91
N MET A 514 -12.77 -24.33 -9.13
CA MET A 514 -11.66 -23.47 -9.54
C MET A 514 -10.34 -24.20 -9.33
N VAL A 515 -9.56 -24.41 -10.40
CA VAL A 515 -8.22 -24.96 -10.33
C VAL A 515 -7.23 -23.86 -10.67
N ILE A 516 -6.27 -23.59 -9.80
CA ILE A 516 -5.26 -22.54 -9.98
C ILE A 516 -3.89 -23.22 -10.04
N LEU A 517 -3.25 -23.12 -11.22
CA LEU A 517 -1.89 -23.62 -11.40
C LEU A 517 -0.87 -22.55 -11.07
N ALA A 518 0.22 -22.92 -10.40
CA ALA A 518 1.24 -22.01 -9.89
C ALA A 518 0.67 -20.89 -8.96
N PRO A 519 -0.11 -21.21 -7.93
CA PRO A 519 -0.75 -20.22 -7.05
C PRO A 519 0.27 -19.38 -6.28
N GLU A 520 1.49 -19.88 -6.06
CA GLU A 520 2.58 -19.16 -5.42
C GLU A 520 3.03 -17.90 -6.18
N ARG A 521 2.70 -17.78 -7.45
CA ARG A 521 2.99 -16.63 -8.31
C ARG A 521 1.95 -15.51 -8.19
N LEU A 522 0.84 -15.77 -7.54
CA LEU A 522 -0.27 -14.83 -7.37
C LEU A 522 -0.28 -14.23 -5.96
N GLY A 523 -0.65 -12.97 -5.83
CA GLY A 523 -0.94 -12.36 -4.54
C GLY A 523 -2.17 -13.00 -3.91
N LEU A 524 -2.24 -13.04 -2.56
CA LEU A 524 -3.37 -13.65 -1.86
C LEU A 524 -4.70 -12.95 -2.18
N ALA A 525 -4.68 -11.64 -2.40
CA ALA A 525 -5.86 -10.90 -2.84
C ALA A 525 -6.40 -11.40 -4.19
N THR A 526 -5.52 -11.72 -5.16
CA THR A 526 -5.90 -12.31 -6.45
C THR A 526 -6.48 -13.71 -6.27
N LEU A 527 -5.80 -14.56 -5.48
CA LEU A 527 -6.30 -15.90 -5.16
C LEU A 527 -7.69 -15.84 -4.52
N HIS A 528 -7.91 -14.90 -3.60
CA HIS A 528 -9.22 -14.70 -2.97
C HIS A 528 -10.29 -14.26 -3.95
N GLN A 529 -9.98 -13.36 -4.89
CA GLN A 529 -10.92 -12.96 -5.94
C GLN A 529 -11.30 -14.11 -6.85
N LEU A 530 -10.33 -14.97 -7.22
CA LEU A 530 -10.58 -16.18 -8.01
C LEU A 530 -11.43 -17.18 -7.22
N ARG A 531 -11.02 -17.54 -6.00
CA ARG A 531 -11.76 -18.43 -5.11
C ARG A 531 -13.19 -17.95 -4.87
N GLY A 532 -13.39 -16.65 -4.70
CA GLY A 532 -14.70 -16.05 -4.48
C GLY A 532 -15.67 -16.17 -5.66
N ARG A 533 -15.21 -16.67 -6.83
CA ARG A 533 -16.07 -16.91 -8.01
C ARG A 533 -16.89 -18.19 -7.90
N VAL A 534 -16.40 -19.20 -7.17
CA VAL A 534 -17.15 -20.42 -6.89
C VAL A 534 -18.17 -20.22 -5.77
N SER A 535 -19.06 -21.19 -5.55
CA SER A 535 -20.06 -21.17 -4.47
C SER A 535 -21.05 -20.00 -4.57
N ARG A 536 -21.60 -19.80 -5.77
CA ARG A 536 -22.73 -18.90 -5.95
C ARG A 536 -24.04 -19.70 -5.92
N ASN A 537 -25.13 -19.05 -5.53
CA ASN A 537 -26.46 -19.65 -5.47
C ASN A 537 -26.57 -20.91 -4.59
N GLY A 538 -25.76 -20.99 -3.50
CA GLY A 538 -25.82 -22.12 -2.56
C GLY A 538 -25.10 -23.39 -3.04
N LEU A 539 -24.38 -23.36 -4.18
CA LEU A 539 -23.54 -24.48 -4.59
C LEU A 539 -22.31 -24.60 -3.69
N LYS A 540 -21.97 -25.82 -3.27
CA LYS A 540 -20.66 -26.09 -2.66
C LYS A 540 -19.56 -25.82 -3.68
N GLY A 541 -18.55 -25.07 -3.32
CA GLY A 541 -17.42 -24.69 -4.16
C GLY A 541 -16.15 -25.46 -3.80
N TYR A 542 -15.30 -25.70 -4.79
CA TYR A 542 -13.99 -26.33 -4.63
C TYR A 542 -12.92 -25.45 -5.27
N CYS A 543 -11.87 -25.15 -4.52
CA CYS A 543 -10.72 -24.38 -4.99
C CYS A 543 -9.45 -25.19 -4.80
N PHE A 544 -8.83 -25.62 -5.91
CA PHE A 544 -7.61 -26.41 -5.91
C PHE A 544 -6.41 -25.52 -6.27
N LEU A 545 -5.47 -25.41 -5.35
CA LEU A 545 -4.22 -24.68 -5.50
C LEU A 545 -3.11 -25.68 -5.86
N CYS A 546 -2.82 -25.84 -7.17
CA CYS A 546 -1.86 -26.82 -7.63
C CYS A 546 -0.47 -26.22 -7.73
N THR A 547 0.43 -26.65 -6.82
CA THR A 547 1.82 -26.17 -6.71
C THR A 547 2.83 -27.29 -6.89
N ILE A 548 4.06 -26.94 -7.28
CA ILE A 548 5.22 -27.84 -7.28
C ILE A 548 6.09 -27.68 -6.03
N GLN A 549 5.80 -26.68 -5.19
CA GLN A 549 6.53 -26.45 -3.93
C GLN A 549 6.05 -27.46 -2.88
N GLU A 550 6.98 -28.14 -2.21
CA GLU A 550 6.64 -29.17 -1.22
C GLU A 550 5.97 -28.58 0.02
N GLU A 551 6.40 -27.38 0.44
CA GLU A 551 5.82 -26.64 1.57
C GLU A 551 5.61 -25.19 1.17
N ASN A 552 4.43 -24.64 1.45
CA ASN A 552 4.11 -23.24 1.23
C ASN A 552 3.12 -22.74 2.29
N GLU A 553 3.67 -22.34 3.45
CA GLU A 553 2.89 -21.82 4.57
C GLU A 553 1.90 -20.72 4.20
N ARG A 554 2.25 -19.87 3.21
CA ARG A 554 1.38 -18.80 2.72
C ARG A 554 0.10 -19.36 2.06
N LEU A 555 0.23 -20.43 1.27
CA LEU A 555 -0.91 -21.06 0.59
C LEU A 555 -1.76 -21.86 1.57
N GLU A 556 -1.14 -22.49 2.56
CA GLU A 556 -1.85 -23.23 3.61
C GLU A 556 -2.68 -22.28 4.48
N LYS A 557 -2.10 -21.19 4.98
CA LYS A 557 -2.85 -20.15 5.70
C LYS A 557 -3.97 -19.53 4.87
N PHE A 558 -3.76 -19.38 3.56
CA PHE A 558 -4.81 -18.91 2.66
C PHE A 558 -5.93 -19.94 2.51
N ALA A 559 -5.62 -21.23 2.47
CA ALA A 559 -6.62 -22.28 2.34
C ALA A 559 -7.56 -22.33 3.56
N ASP A 560 -7.01 -22.13 4.75
CA ASP A 560 -7.75 -22.15 6.02
C ASP A 560 -8.58 -20.88 6.27
N GLU A 561 -8.22 -19.74 5.65
CA GLU A 561 -8.90 -18.45 5.89
C GLU A 561 -9.88 -18.11 4.76
N LEU A 562 -11.13 -17.81 5.12
CA LEU A 562 -12.19 -17.42 4.18
C LEU A 562 -12.51 -15.92 4.22
N ASP A 563 -12.17 -15.22 5.31
CA ASP A 563 -12.40 -13.78 5.45
C ASP A 563 -11.43 -12.98 4.57
N GLY A 564 -11.96 -12.28 3.56
CA GLY A 564 -11.15 -11.49 2.65
C GLY A 564 -10.37 -10.36 3.33
N PHE A 565 -10.83 -9.82 4.45
CA PHE A 565 -10.11 -8.79 5.20
C PHE A 565 -8.89 -9.36 5.90
N LYS A 566 -9.01 -10.54 6.51
CA LYS A 566 -7.86 -11.25 7.10
C LYS A 566 -6.86 -11.71 6.03
N ILE A 567 -7.35 -12.16 4.87
CA ILE A 567 -6.49 -12.49 3.73
C ILE A 567 -5.72 -11.27 3.25
N ALA A 568 -6.32 -10.08 3.24
CA ALA A 568 -5.61 -8.87 2.89
C ALA A 568 -4.53 -8.50 3.91
N GLU A 569 -4.75 -8.79 5.20
CA GLU A 569 -3.74 -8.63 6.25
C GLU A 569 -2.59 -9.61 6.06
N LEU A 570 -2.89 -10.89 5.81
CA LEU A 570 -1.89 -11.91 5.45
C LEU A 570 -1.08 -11.50 4.20
N ASP A 571 -1.74 -11.03 3.13
CA ASP A 571 -1.05 -10.59 1.91
C ASP A 571 -0.06 -9.45 2.18
N LEU A 572 -0.41 -8.53 3.09
CA LEU A 572 0.46 -7.44 3.52
C LEU A 572 1.69 -7.95 4.29
N GLU A 573 1.52 -8.92 5.19
CA GLU A 573 2.62 -9.54 5.95
C GLU A 573 3.62 -10.22 5.02
N TYR A 574 3.14 -11.03 4.07
CA TYR A 574 4.01 -11.76 3.16
C TYR A 574 4.67 -10.88 2.09
N ARG A 575 4.04 -9.80 1.64
CA ARG A 575 4.66 -8.84 0.71
C ARG A 575 5.86 -8.15 1.32
N LYS A 576 5.80 -7.74 2.58
CA LYS A 576 6.94 -7.12 3.28
C LYS A 576 8.10 -8.09 3.47
N SER A 577 7.81 -9.35 3.73
CA SER A 577 8.83 -10.40 3.83
C SER A 577 9.46 -10.72 2.47
N GLY A 578 8.71 -10.62 1.36
CA GLY A 578 9.17 -10.90 0.00
C GLY A 578 9.93 -9.75 -0.67
N ASP A 579 9.56 -8.50 -0.42
CA ASP A 579 10.23 -7.32 -0.99
C ASP A 579 11.64 -7.12 -0.44
N LEU A 580 11.92 -7.60 0.78
CA LEU A 580 13.27 -7.68 1.34
C LEU A 580 14.17 -8.68 0.58
N LEU A 581 13.57 -9.67 -0.12
CA LEU A 581 14.31 -10.71 -0.85
C LEU A 581 14.41 -10.45 -2.36
N GLN A 582 13.57 -9.62 -2.98
CA GLN A 582 13.50 -9.47 -4.43
C GLN A 582 13.68 -8.06 -5.00
N GLY A 583 13.89 -7.01 -4.19
CA GLY A 583 14.28 -5.68 -4.66
C GLY A 583 13.29 -4.99 -5.64
N GLY A 584 12.02 -5.31 -5.59
CA GLY A 584 11.00 -4.81 -6.53
C GLY A 584 10.17 -3.67 -5.97
N GLU A 585 10.45 -2.44 -6.39
CA GLU A 585 9.56 -1.28 -6.21
C GLU A 585 8.29 -1.46 -7.06
N GLN A 586 7.14 -1.75 -6.43
CA GLN A 586 5.84 -1.49 -7.04
C GLN A 586 5.05 -0.44 -6.26
N SER A 587 4.98 0.73 -6.89
CA SER A 587 4.03 1.84 -6.77
C SER A 587 3.15 1.90 -5.51
N GLY A 588 3.56 2.73 -4.56
CA GLY A 588 2.72 3.26 -3.50
C GLY A 588 3.47 3.41 -2.20
N ASN A 589 3.72 4.62 -1.76
CA ASN A 589 4.32 5.08 -0.52
C ASN A 589 4.91 3.97 0.37
N SER A 590 6.18 3.63 0.15
CA SER A 590 6.93 2.79 1.07
C SER A 590 7.19 3.58 2.34
N PHE A 591 6.65 3.13 3.46
CA PHE A 591 7.03 3.62 4.78
C PHE A 591 8.39 3.03 5.17
N GLU A 592 9.26 3.85 5.75
CA GLU A 592 10.58 3.38 6.19
C GLU A 592 10.50 2.73 7.58
N TYR A 593 9.67 3.29 8.47
CA TYR A 593 9.56 2.87 9.88
C TYR A 593 8.26 2.13 10.17
N ILE A 594 7.14 2.60 9.62
CA ILE A 594 5.82 2.02 9.87
C ILE A 594 5.66 0.68 9.17
N ASP A 595 5.22 -0.30 9.96
CA ASP A 595 4.66 -1.55 9.49
C ASP A 595 3.13 -1.51 9.57
N LEU A 596 2.47 -1.36 8.42
CA LEU A 596 1.01 -1.29 8.36
C LEU A 596 0.31 -2.55 8.91
N ALA A 597 1.00 -3.69 8.99
CA ALA A 597 0.43 -4.92 9.54
C ALA A 597 0.53 -4.98 11.06
N LYS A 598 1.54 -4.33 11.67
CA LYS A 598 1.86 -4.46 13.10
C LYS A 598 1.59 -3.22 13.93
N ASP A 599 1.56 -2.03 13.29
CA ASP A 599 1.56 -0.75 14.00
C ASP A 599 0.17 -0.09 14.07
N GLU A 600 -0.92 -0.90 14.12
CA GLU A 600 -2.31 -0.41 14.18
C GLU A 600 -2.53 0.61 15.31
N ASN A 601 -1.98 0.34 16.49
CA ASN A 601 -2.13 1.21 17.65
C ASN A 601 -1.52 2.60 17.41
N ILE A 602 -0.30 2.64 16.84
CA ILE A 602 0.38 3.91 16.54
C ILE A 602 -0.41 4.69 15.48
N ILE A 603 -0.89 4.01 14.44
CA ILE A 603 -1.70 4.62 13.38
C ILE A 603 -3.00 5.20 13.94
N ALA A 604 -3.67 4.48 14.83
CA ALA A 604 -4.90 4.93 15.48
C ALA A 604 -4.64 6.14 16.39
N GLU A 605 -3.54 6.12 17.16
CA GLU A 605 -3.12 7.22 18.02
C GLU A 605 -2.85 8.49 17.20
N VAL A 606 -2.00 8.40 16.17
CA VAL A 606 -1.66 9.54 15.31
C VAL A 606 -2.90 10.12 14.65
N LYS A 607 -3.82 9.24 14.18
CA LYS A 607 -5.09 9.70 13.59
C LYS A 607 -5.93 10.49 14.57
N GLN A 608 -6.05 10.03 15.82
CA GLN A 608 -6.82 10.72 16.85
C GLN A 608 -6.23 12.09 17.16
N ASP A 609 -4.91 12.17 17.31
CA ASP A 609 -4.20 13.41 17.58
C ASP A 609 -4.30 14.39 16.39
N PHE A 610 -4.16 13.88 15.18
CA PHE A 610 -4.31 14.66 13.96
C PHE A 610 -5.72 15.25 13.84
N LEU A 611 -6.77 14.47 14.08
CA LEU A 611 -8.15 14.96 14.03
C LEU A 611 -8.45 16.00 15.10
N ARG A 612 -7.89 15.85 16.31
CA ARG A 612 -8.00 16.86 17.37
C ARG A 612 -7.32 18.16 16.97
N SER A 613 -6.13 18.11 16.39
CA SER A 613 -5.41 19.31 15.95
C SER A 613 -6.13 20.06 14.82
N VAL A 614 -6.77 19.33 13.90
CA VAL A 614 -7.58 19.92 12.83
C VAL A 614 -8.86 20.57 13.38
N SER A 615 -9.52 19.97 14.38
CA SER A 615 -10.75 20.51 14.97
C SER A 615 -10.52 21.76 15.83
N HIS A 616 -9.32 21.96 16.38
CA HIS A 616 -8.98 23.12 17.22
C HIS A 616 -8.33 24.27 16.43
N GLY A 617 -8.29 24.19 15.10
CA GLY A 617 -7.81 25.29 14.24
C GLY A 617 -6.33 25.64 14.40
N THR A 618 -5.50 24.73 14.94
CA THR A 618 -4.06 24.94 15.16
C THR A 618 -3.23 24.87 13.87
N PHE A 619 -3.86 24.71 12.72
CA PHE A 619 -3.21 24.80 11.41
C PHE A 619 -3.56 26.15 10.76
N GLU A 620 -2.75 27.16 11.03
CA GLU A 620 -2.66 28.32 10.14
C GLU A 620 -2.03 27.88 8.81
N ASN A 621 -2.67 28.28 7.73
CA ASN A 621 -2.31 28.01 6.33
C ASN A 621 -0.88 28.41 5.95
#